data_b61a2de911d846157e82080637a6522f
#
_entry.id   b61a2de911d846157e82080637a6522f
#
_cell.length_a   1.000
_cell.length_b   1.000
_cell.length_c   1.000
_cell.angle_alpha   90.00
_cell.angle_beta   90.00
_cell.angle_gamma   90.00
#
_symmetry.space_group_name_H-M   'P 1'
#
loop_
_entity.id
_entity.type
_entity.pdbx_description
1 polymer ?
#
loop_
_entity_poly.entity_id
_entity_poly.type
_entity_poly.pdbx_seq_one_letter_code
_entity_poly.pdbx_strand_id
1 'polypeptide(L)'
;MKTLNFLLVTYLTVIPIASVTSAAIKPTDELIEQAKVISDINDVKLSHKVVRNGFEEFKKTVYKEPFPGGVYIVNGDTPIANESDLREFYERELAASWKSVLFGFNINENTWLIVDAPQGNISKWDNVTKRNLTYCISTSFGEKYDTVVAAMHDAAKAWSDASDVRFIHSSWLDPLCNENTTDVIFDVRPVDVNGQYLARAFFPRYERLQRNVLIDKSALNLSPGKLTLTGILRHELGHTLSFRHEQTRPEAGKCFEDKDWKPLTSYDGFSVMHYPQCNGLGDWSLNLTEKDKIGSACLYGPVPNAVFDPTV
;
A
#
# COMPACT_ATOMS: atom_id res chain seq x y z
N MET A 1 -55.83 -23.98 34.70
CA MET A 1 -54.80 -22.96 34.54
C MET A 1 -53.51 -23.69 34.23
N LYS A 2 -53.06 -23.68 32.95
CA LYS A 2 -51.82 -24.30 32.50
C LYS A 2 -50.84 -23.18 32.13
N THR A 3 -49.74 -23.06 32.85
CA THR A 3 -48.65 -22.14 32.60
C THR A 3 -47.79 -22.69 31.48
N LEU A 4 -47.63 -21.93 30.42
CA LEU A 4 -46.79 -22.24 29.27
C LEU A 4 -45.41 -21.62 29.48
N ASN A 5 -44.41 -22.46 29.70
CA ASN A 5 -42.99 -22.03 29.74
C ASN A 5 -42.46 -21.90 28.31
N PHE A 6 -42.10 -20.68 27.89
CA PHE A 6 -41.32 -20.46 26.67
C PHE A 6 -39.86 -20.65 26.96
N LEU A 7 -39.25 -21.70 26.40
CA LEU A 7 -37.82 -21.89 26.34
C LEU A 7 -37.27 -21.02 25.19
N LEU A 8 -36.51 -20.01 25.53
CA LEU A 8 -35.76 -19.20 24.56
C LEU A 8 -34.45 -19.97 24.21
N VAL A 9 -34.44 -20.60 23.03
CA VAL A 9 -33.25 -21.22 22.48
C VAL A 9 -32.46 -20.12 21.73
N THR A 10 -31.41 -19.61 22.34
CA THR A 10 -30.44 -18.72 21.67
C THR A 10 -29.54 -19.55 20.77
N TYR A 11 -29.78 -19.47 19.46
CA TYR A 11 -28.79 -19.95 18.49
C TYR A 11 -27.59 -19.00 18.46
N LEU A 12 -26.47 -19.43 19.03
CA LEU A 12 -25.17 -18.84 18.73
C LEU A 12 -24.80 -19.29 17.32
N THR A 13 -25.02 -18.44 16.34
CA THR A 13 -24.40 -18.59 15.02
C THR A 13 -22.93 -18.22 15.15
N VAL A 14 -22.06 -19.23 15.09
CA VAL A 14 -20.64 -19.05 14.87
C VAL A 14 -20.48 -18.46 13.47
N ILE A 15 -20.21 -17.16 13.39
CA ILE A 15 -19.83 -16.51 12.13
C ILE A 15 -18.38 -16.92 11.87
N PRO A 16 -18.05 -17.54 10.72
CA PRO A 16 -16.66 -17.79 10.38
C PRO A 16 -15.93 -16.45 10.28
N ILE A 17 -14.75 -16.37 10.90
CA ILE A 17 -13.84 -15.24 10.74
C ILE A 17 -13.40 -15.24 9.28
N ALA A 18 -14.13 -14.50 8.45
CA ALA A 18 -13.68 -14.17 7.12
C ALA A 18 -12.45 -13.26 7.26
N SER A 19 -11.41 -13.56 6.51
CA SER A 19 -10.21 -12.76 6.35
C SER A 19 -10.58 -11.28 6.25
N VAL A 20 -10.15 -10.50 7.25
CA VAL A 20 -10.36 -9.05 7.26
C VAL A 20 -9.41 -8.46 6.24
N THR A 21 -9.86 -8.35 5.00
CA THR A 21 -9.27 -7.40 4.05
C THR A 21 -9.49 -6.02 4.66
N SER A 22 -8.44 -5.20 4.70
CA SER A 22 -8.47 -3.82 5.19
C SER A 22 -9.58 -3.05 4.45
N ALA A 23 -10.80 -3.13 4.97
CA ALA A 23 -11.88 -2.29 4.53
C ALA A 23 -11.67 -0.91 5.16
N ALA A 24 -11.90 0.16 4.42
CA ALA A 24 -12.00 1.50 4.98
C ALA A 24 -12.84 1.45 6.27
N ILE A 25 -12.30 2.01 7.35
CA ILE A 25 -12.97 2.00 8.65
C ILE A 25 -14.27 2.75 8.49
N LYS A 26 -15.39 2.01 8.41
CA LYS A 26 -16.70 2.63 8.53
C LYS A 26 -16.92 2.97 10.00
N PRO A 27 -17.22 4.23 10.33
CA PRO A 27 -17.59 4.59 11.69
C PRO A 27 -18.74 3.67 12.14
N THR A 28 -18.67 3.14 13.34
CA THR A 28 -19.82 2.44 13.93
C THR A 28 -20.97 3.43 14.13
N ASP A 29 -22.22 2.96 14.17
CA ASP A 29 -23.38 3.83 14.44
C ASP A 29 -23.20 4.61 15.75
N GLU A 30 -22.53 4.01 16.73
CA GLU A 30 -22.16 4.63 18.00
C GLU A 30 -21.15 5.78 17.82
N LEU A 31 -20.14 5.64 16.93
CA LEU A 31 -19.19 6.70 16.62
C LEU A 31 -19.86 7.85 15.82
N ILE A 32 -20.81 7.53 14.95
CA ILE A 32 -21.60 8.51 14.22
C ILE A 32 -22.48 9.32 15.18
N GLU A 33 -23.14 8.66 16.13
CA GLU A 33 -23.98 9.32 17.12
C GLU A 33 -23.16 10.18 18.08
N GLN A 34 -22.02 9.69 18.54
CA GLN A 34 -21.06 10.46 19.36
C GLN A 34 -20.50 11.66 18.58
N ALA A 35 -20.29 11.54 17.27
CA ALA A 35 -19.85 12.63 16.41
C ALA A 35 -20.90 13.73 16.29
N LYS A 36 -22.19 13.39 16.19
CA LYS A 36 -23.29 14.36 16.20
C LYS A 36 -23.35 15.13 17.52
N VAL A 37 -23.20 14.43 18.65
CA VAL A 37 -23.13 15.05 19.99
C VAL A 37 -21.94 16.00 20.11
N ILE A 38 -20.79 15.66 19.48
CA ILE A 38 -19.59 16.52 19.49
C ILE A 38 -19.77 17.75 18.61
N SER A 39 -20.52 17.67 17.50
CA SER A 39 -20.80 18.83 16.64
C SER A 39 -21.72 19.84 17.33
N ASP A 40 -22.55 19.38 18.25
CA ASP A 40 -23.48 20.22 19.02
C ASP A 40 -22.89 20.78 20.31
N ILE A 41 -21.77 20.22 20.78
CA ILE A 41 -21.06 20.64 21.97
C ILE A 41 -19.65 21.12 21.54
N ASN A 42 -19.38 22.41 21.65
CA ASN A 42 -18.06 23.02 21.42
C ASN A 42 -16.98 22.54 22.42
N ASP A 43 -16.93 21.26 22.73
CA ASP A 43 -16.01 20.68 23.71
C ASP A 43 -14.90 19.85 23.04
N VAL A 44 -13.80 20.52 22.75
CA VAL A 44 -12.56 19.97 22.20
C VAL A 44 -12.03 18.79 23.06
N LYS A 45 -12.29 18.75 24.38
CA LYS A 45 -11.83 17.68 25.26
C LYS A 45 -12.57 16.37 25.02
N LEU A 46 -13.85 16.42 24.66
CA LEU A 46 -14.64 15.22 24.39
C LEU A 46 -14.22 14.57 23.06
N SER A 47 -13.95 15.41 22.05
CA SER A 47 -13.45 14.92 20.74
C SER A 47 -12.13 14.16 20.85
N HIS A 48 -11.17 14.69 21.63
CA HIS A 48 -9.89 14.00 21.86
C HIS A 48 -10.04 12.65 22.59
N LYS A 49 -11.02 12.51 23.49
CA LYS A 49 -11.25 11.24 24.19
C LYS A 49 -11.83 10.17 23.26
N VAL A 50 -12.79 10.55 22.40
CA VAL A 50 -13.42 9.63 21.44
C VAL A 50 -12.41 9.17 20.39
N VAL A 51 -11.63 10.08 19.82
CA VAL A 51 -10.56 9.76 18.86
C VAL A 51 -9.51 8.83 19.49
N ARG A 52 -9.12 9.06 20.75
CA ARG A 52 -8.12 8.24 21.43
C ARG A 52 -8.62 6.81 21.65
N ASN A 53 -9.85 6.63 22.15
CA ASN A 53 -10.39 5.30 22.42
C ASN A 53 -10.57 4.52 21.11
N GLY A 54 -11.04 5.15 20.04
CA GLY A 54 -11.17 4.52 18.73
C GLY A 54 -9.82 4.14 18.13
N PHE A 55 -8.77 4.92 18.33
CA PHE A 55 -7.43 4.58 17.88
C PHE A 55 -6.89 3.30 18.54
N GLU A 56 -7.07 3.11 19.84
CA GLU A 56 -6.60 1.91 20.51
C GLU A 56 -7.30 0.63 20.00
N GLU A 57 -8.58 0.73 19.67
CA GLU A 57 -9.30 -0.38 19.03
C GLU A 57 -8.82 -0.60 17.59
N PHE A 58 -8.66 0.47 16.79
CA PHE A 58 -8.10 0.39 15.45
C PHE A 58 -6.71 -0.27 15.45
N LYS A 59 -5.81 0.19 16.32
CA LYS A 59 -4.44 -0.33 16.44
C LYS A 59 -4.40 -1.85 16.70
N LYS A 60 -5.38 -2.41 17.44
CA LYS A 60 -5.49 -3.86 17.65
C LYS A 60 -5.81 -4.64 16.36
N THR A 61 -6.43 -4.00 15.39
CA THR A 61 -6.77 -4.62 14.10
C THR A 61 -5.66 -4.53 13.07
N VAL A 62 -4.67 -3.65 13.29
CA VAL A 62 -3.55 -3.45 12.38
C VAL A 62 -2.46 -4.47 12.64
N TYR A 63 -2.03 -5.16 11.58
CA TYR A 63 -0.90 -6.08 11.68
C TYR A 63 0.38 -5.32 12.03
N LYS A 64 1.10 -5.81 13.04
CA LYS A 64 2.44 -5.34 13.42
C LYS A 64 3.43 -6.45 13.12
N GLU A 65 4.46 -6.17 12.34
CA GLU A 65 5.52 -7.12 12.06
C GLU A 65 6.21 -7.60 13.36
N PRO A 66 6.41 -8.93 13.54
CA PRO A 66 6.83 -9.51 14.82
C PRO A 66 8.36 -9.57 15.02
N PHE A 67 9.13 -8.82 14.26
CA PHE A 67 10.59 -8.83 14.31
C PHE A 67 11.17 -7.45 14.69
N PRO A 68 12.44 -7.35 15.12
CA PRO A 68 13.08 -6.08 15.44
C PRO A 68 13.03 -5.10 14.26
N GLY A 69 12.63 -3.86 14.51
CA GLY A 69 12.44 -2.85 13.47
C GLY A 69 11.17 -3.03 12.63
N GLY A 70 10.35 -4.05 12.92
CA GLY A 70 9.09 -4.28 12.24
C GLY A 70 8.13 -3.09 12.36
N VAL A 71 7.33 -2.87 11.31
CA VAL A 71 6.42 -1.75 11.15
C VAL A 71 4.96 -2.18 11.24
N TYR A 72 4.03 -1.24 11.31
CA TYR A 72 2.61 -1.53 11.13
C TYR A 72 2.31 -1.64 9.63
N ILE A 73 1.42 -2.56 9.26
CA ILE A 73 0.99 -2.74 7.87
C ILE A 73 -0.47 -2.33 7.74
N VAL A 74 -0.75 -1.37 6.88
CA VAL A 74 -2.10 -0.94 6.50
C VAL A 74 -2.29 -1.19 5.00
N ASN A 75 -3.53 -1.14 4.54
CA ASN A 75 -3.87 -1.20 3.11
C ASN A 75 -3.28 -2.42 2.36
N GLY A 76 -3.00 -3.52 3.09
CA GLY A 76 -2.47 -4.77 2.54
C GLY A 76 -0.94 -4.88 2.62
N ASP A 77 -0.18 -3.87 2.22
CA ASP A 77 1.28 -3.87 2.13
C ASP A 77 1.96 -2.52 2.44
N THR A 78 1.19 -1.49 2.79
CA THR A 78 1.73 -0.16 3.08
C THR A 78 2.32 -0.10 4.50
N PRO A 79 3.64 0.09 4.65
CA PRO A 79 4.28 0.14 5.95
C PRO A 79 4.11 1.50 6.63
N ILE A 80 3.85 1.49 7.93
CA ILE A 80 3.83 2.66 8.81
C ILE A 80 4.83 2.45 9.94
N ALA A 81 5.80 3.34 10.06
CA ALA A 81 7.00 3.15 10.85
C ALA A 81 6.74 2.99 12.36
N ASN A 82 5.86 3.80 12.91
CA ASN A 82 5.66 3.90 14.36
C ASN A 82 4.21 4.23 14.71
N GLU A 83 3.93 4.24 16.01
CA GLU A 83 2.57 4.49 16.51
C GLU A 83 2.09 5.93 16.30
N SER A 84 3.00 6.89 16.28
CA SER A 84 2.65 8.30 15.99
C SER A 84 2.12 8.44 14.57
N ASP A 85 2.84 7.85 13.62
CA ASP A 85 2.45 7.87 12.20
C ASP A 85 1.17 7.05 11.96
N LEU A 86 0.99 5.93 12.71
CA LEU A 86 -0.24 5.15 12.66
C LEU A 86 -1.44 5.93 13.21
N ARG A 87 -1.22 6.73 14.26
CA ARG A 87 -2.27 7.61 14.80
C ARG A 87 -2.63 8.72 13.82
N GLU A 88 -1.65 9.33 13.19
CA GLU A 88 -1.88 10.33 12.15
C GLU A 88 -2.65 9.73 10.97
N PHE A 89 -2.30 8.53 10.52
CA PHE A 89 -3.06 7.79 9.52
C PHE A 89 -4.51 7.58 9.96
N TYR A 90 -4.75 7.08 11.18
CA TYR A 90 -6.08 6.86 11.72
C TYR A 90 -6.92 8.15 11.81
N GLU A 91 -6.34 9.24 12.27
CA GLU A 91 -7.03 10.53 12.38
C GLU A 91 -7.42 11.09 11.01
N ARG A 92 -6.58 10.89 9.99
CA ARG A 92 -6.89 11.26 8.60
C ARG A 92 -8.01 10.40 8.02
N GLU A 93 -8.00 9.09 8.27
CA GLU A 93 -9.06 8.17 7.85
C GLU A 93 -10.42 8.55 8.47
N LEU A 94 -10.45 8.83 9.77
CA LEU A 94 -11.64 9.31 10.45
C LEU A 94 -12.14 10.62 9.84
N ALA A 95 -11.25 11.60 9.64
CA ALA A 95 -11.63 12.90 9.08
C ALA A 95 -12.18 12.76 7.65
N ALA A 96 -11.62 11.85 6.85
CA ALA A 96 -12.11 11.54 5.51
C ALA A 96 -13.50 10.88 5.54
N SER A 97 -13.69 9.91 6.43
CA SER A 97 -14.97 9.22 6.64
C SER A 97 -16.06 10.17 7.09
N TRP A 98 -15.78 11.07 8.02
CA TRP A 98 -16.74 12.05 8.53
C TRP A 98 -17.16 13.10 7.50
N LYS A 99 -16.21 13.56 6.68
CA LYS A 99 -16.52 14.50 5.58
C LYS A 99 -17.46 13.85 4.54
N SER A 100 -17.27 12.57 4.21
CA SER A 100 -18.13 11.87 3.27
C SER A 100 -19.57 11.69 3.80
N VAL A 101 -19.72 11.46 5.10
CA VAL A 101 -21.03 11.32 5.77
C VAL A 101 -21.77 12.66 5.90
N LEU A 102 -21.05 13.73 6.25
CA LEU A 102 -21.65 15.05 6.53
C LEU A 102 -21.96 15.89 5.29
N PHE A 103 -21.23 15.69 4.19
CA PHE A 103 -21.28 16.61 3.05
C PHE A 103 -21.69 16.01 1.71
N GLY A 104 -21.90 14.68 1.61
CA GLY A 104 -22.43 14.02 0.40
C GLY A 104 -21.65 14.42 -0.88
N PHE A 105 -20.32 14.35 -0.86
CA PHE A 105 -19.52 14.87 -1.96
C PHE A 105 -19.64 14.07 -3.24
N ASN A 106 -20.23 14.70 -4.26
CA ASN A 106 -19.96 14.40 -5.67
C ASN A 106 -18.62 15.04 -6.03
N ILE A 107 -17.54 14.25 -6.01
CA ILE A 107 -16.25 14.73 -6.52
C ILE A 107 -16.19 14.37 -8.00
N ASN A 108 -16.59 15.32 -8.84
CA ASN A 108 -16.31 15.33 -10.27
C ASN A 108 -14.93 15.96 -10.47
N GLU A 109 -13.86 15.19 -10.32
CA GLU A 109 -12.51 15.60 -10.70
C GLU A 109 -11.89 14.55 -11.63
N ASN A 110 -11.49 14.98 -12.82
CA ASN A 110 -10.72 14.22 -13.81
C ASN A 110 -9.38 13.80 -13.19
N THR A 111 -9.16 12.51 -12.98
CA THR A 111 -8.12 12.02 -12.08
C THR A 111 -7.21 10.98 -12.75
N TRP A 112 -5.98 10.88 -12.33
CA TRP A 112 -4.76 10.38 -12.96
C TRP A 112 -4.02 9.37 -12.04
N LEU A 113 -3.11 8.43 -12.54
CA LEU A 113 -2.28 7.53 -11.70
C LEU A 113 -1.83 8.26 -10.44
N ILE A 114 -1.92 7.65 -9.26
CA ILE A 114 -1.77 8.36 -8.00
C ILE A 114 -0.40 8.16 -7.37
N VAL A 115 0.14 9.25 -6.83
CA VAL A 115 1.42 9.28 -6.11
C VAL A 115 1.23 9.64 -4.66
N ASP A 116 2.13 9.13 -3.82
CA ASP A 116 2.23 9.49 -2.40
C ASP A 116 2.51 10.99 -2.27
N ALA A 117 1.60 11.70 -1.61
CA ALA A 117 1.66 13.14 -1.48
C ALA A 117 1.20 13.60 -0.09
N PRO A 118 1.93 13.23 0.98
CA PRO A 118 1.58 13.62 2.34
C PRO A 118 1.50 15.13 2.44
N GLN A 119 0.39 15.62 3.00
CA GLN A 119 0.09 17.04 3.12
C GLN A 119 0.19 17.80 1.78
N GLY A 120 -0.05 17.09 0.65
CA GLY A 120 0.01 17.67 -0.69
C GLY A 120 1.41 17.79 -1.30
N ASN A 121 2.46 17.31 -0.63
CA ASN A 121 3.84 17.30 -1.15
C ASN A 121 4.16 15.95 -1.77
N ILE A 122 4.45 15.91 -3.07
CA ILE A 122 4.78 14.67 -3.78
C ILE A 122 6.10 14.12 -3.24
N SER A 123 6.05 12.88 -2.73
CA SER A 123 7.21 12.13 -2.30
C SER A 123 7.85 11.46 -3.51
N LYS A 124 8.94 12.03 -4.05
CA LYS A 124 9.64 11.45 -5.22
C LYS A 124 11.15 11.59 -5.12
N TRP A 125 11.86 10.73 -5.84
CA TRP A 125 13.30 10.83 -5.99
C TRP A 125 13.71 12.09 -6.75
N ASP A 126 14.85 12.68 -6.37
CA ASP A 126 15.49 13.73 -7.13
C ASP A 126 16.10 13.20 -8.45
N ASN A 127 16.54 14.12 -9.31
CA ASN A 127 17.06 13.78 -10.66
C ASN A 127 18.34 12.96 -10.68
N VAL A 128 19.09 12.92 -9.58
CA VAL A 128 20.31 12.09 -9.46
C VAL A 128 19.92 10.71 -8.93
N THR A 129 19.18 10.67 -7.83
CA THR A 129 18.80 9.44 -7.15
C THR A 129 17.91 8.55 -8.02
N LYS A 130 16.94 9.10 -8.76
CA LYS A 130 16.06 8.32 -9.65
C LYS A 130 16.82 7.47 -10.69
N ARG A 131 18.03 7.89 -11.09
CA ARG A 131 18.91 7.16 -12.02
C ARG A 131 19.93 6.27 -11.33
N ASN A 132 19.91 6.23 -10.00
CA ASN A 132 20.84 5.49 -9.16
C ASN A 132 20.11 4.79 -8.01
N LEU A 133 18.99 4.13 -8.30
CA LEU A 133 18.24 3.35 -7.32
C LEU A 133 18.96 2.02 -7.08
N THR A 134 20.09 2.11 -6.37
CA THR A 134 20.92 0.96 -6.04
C THR A 134 20.24 0.06 -5.03
N TYR A 135 20.36 -1.26 -5.20
CA TYR A 135 19.82 -2.23 -4.25
C TYR A 135 20.72 -3.46 -4.14
N CYS A 136 20.61 -4.16 -3.02
CA CYS A 136 21.18 -5.49 -2.83
C CYS A 136 20.08 -6.52 -2.59
N ILE A 137 20.37 -7.80 -2.82
CA ILE A 137 19.47 -8.92 -2.58
C ILE A 137 20.14 -9.88 -1.60
N SER A 138 19.51 -10.11 -0.46
CA SER A 138 20.09 -10.95 0.57
C SER A 138 20.26 -12.41 0.11
N THR A 139 21.45 -12.97 0.32
CA THR A 139 21.71 -14.41 0.09
C THR A 139 20.95 -15.31 1.06
N SER A 140 20.27 -14.74 2.08
CA SER A 140 19.38 -15.49 2.99
C SER A 140 18.11 -16.04 2.31
N PHE A 141 17.84 -15.69 1.05
CA PHE A 141 16.86 -16.40 0.22
C PHE A 141 17.24 -17.87 -0.07
N GLY A 142 18.50 -18.27 0.16
CA GLY A 142 18.98 -19.64 -0.05
C GLY A 142 18.77 -20.10 -1.48
N GLU A 143 18.14 -21.25 -1.67
CA GLU A 143 17.87 -21.84 -2.99
C GLU A 143 16.97 -20.96 -3.90
N LYS A 144 16.25 -19.99 -3.32
CA LYS A 144 15.39 -19.06 -4.07
C LYS A 144 16.13 -17.79 -4.53
N TYR A 145 17.39 -17.61 -4.13
CA TYR A 145 18.15 -16.40 -4.43
C TYR A 145 18.16 -16.04 -5.92
N ASP A 146 18.56 -16.97 -6.78
CA ASP A 146 18.60 -16.73 -8.23
C ASP A 146 17.23 -16.42 -8.83
N THR A 147 16.18 -17.04 -8.29
CA THR A 147 14.79 -16.76 -8.69
C THR A 147 14.41 -15.32 -8.35
N VAL A 148 14.79 -14.83 -7.15
CA VAL A 148 14.53 -13.46 -6.72
C VAL A 148 15.35 -12.47 -7.54
N VAL A 149 16.62 -12.77 -7.82
CA VAL A 149 17.49 -11.93 -8.68
C VAL A 149 16.86 -11.75 -10.06
N ALA A 150 16.42 -12.83 -10.70
CA ALA A 150 15.77 -12.78 -12.02
C ALA A 150 14.46 -11.97 -11.96
N ALA A 151 13.61 -12.23 -10.97
CA ALA A 151 12.32 -11.54 -10.84
C ALA A 151 12.50 -10.04 -10.55
N MET A 152 13.47 -9.66 -9.72
CA MET A 152 13.82 -8.25 -9.45
C MET A 152 14.37 -7.56 -10.69
N HIS A 153 15.24 -8.22 -11.45
CA HIS A 153 15.75 -7.70 -12.71
C HIS A 153 14.61 -7.37 -13.70
N ASP A 154 13.69 -8.30 -13.90
CA ASP A 154 12.58 -8.12 -14.86
C ASP A 154 11.57 -7.07 -14.38
N ALA A 155 11.29 -7.02 -13.09
CA ALA A 155 10.44 -6.00 -12.50
C ALA A 155 11.07 -4.60 -12.62
N ALA A 156 12.34 -4.47 -12.29
CA ALA A 156 13.13 -3.24 -12.39
C ALA A 156 13.24 -2.74 -13.84
N LYS A 157 13.47 -3.68 -14.78
CA LYS A 157 13.53 -3.38 -16.21
C LYS A 157 12.22 -2.80 -16.72
N ALA A 158 11.07 -3.35 -16.30
CA ALA A 158 9.76 -2.87 -16.74
C ALA A 158 9.55 -1.38 -16.42
N TRP A 159 9.94 -0.91 -15.22
CA TRP A 159 9.85 0.49 -14.84
C TRP A 159 10.92 1.37 -15.53
N SER A 160 12.14 0.84 -15.70
CA SER A 160 13.22 1.56 -16.37
C SER A 160 12.96 1.72 -17.88
N ASP A 161 12.22 0.79 -18.49
CA ASP A 161 11.77 0.91 -19.87
C ASP A 161 10.59 1.90 -20.03
N ALA A 162 9.91 2.25 -18.94
CA ALA A 162 8.75 3.14 -18.94
C ALA A 162 9.10 4.62 -18.70
N SER A 163 10.17 4.91 -17.97
CA SER A 163 10.52 6.28 -17.58
C SER A 163 12.02 6.44 -17.28
N ASP A 164 12.45 7.69 -17.04
CA ASP A 164 13.84 8.04 -16.72
C ASP A 164 14.21 7.66 -15.28
N VAL A 165 14.00 6.38 -14.93
CA VAL A 165 14.45 5.78 -13.68
C VAL A 165 15.42 4.62 -13.96
N ARG A 166 16.34 4.37 -13.03
CA ARG A 166 17.29 3.27 -13.19
C ARG A 166 17.50 2.55 -11.86
N PHE A 167 17.11 1.30 -11.82
CA PHE A 167 17.44 0.37 -10.75
C PHE A 167 18.79 -0.30 -11.03
N ILE A 168 19.65 -0.40 -10.01
CA ILE A 168 21.01 -0.94 -10.14
C ILE A 168 21.24 -1.98 -9.05
N HIS A 169 21.37 -3.24 -9.45
CA HIS A 169 21.70 -4.33 -8.56
C HIS A 169 23.19 -4.29 -8.18
N SER A 170 23.49 -4.02 -6.91
CA SER A 170 24.83 -4.01 -6.33
C SER A 170 25.19 -5.40 -5.80
N SER A 171 25.33 -6.38 -6.69
CA SER A 171 25.46 -7.81 -6.34
C SER A 171 26.63 -8.14 -5.43
N TRP A 172 27.69 -7.31 -5.41
CA TRP A 172 28.81 -7.49 -4.48
C TRP A 172 28.45 -7.24 -3.02
N LEU A 173 27.32 -6.60 -2.75
CA LEU A 173 26.78 -6.36 -1.40
C LEU A 173 25.80 -7.47 -0.94
N ASP A 174 25.39 -8.37 -1.82
CA ASP A 174 24.39 -9.40 -1.52
C ASP A 174 24.74 -10.29 -0.32
N PRO A 175 26.00 -10.71 -0.13
CA PRO A 175 26.39 -11.49 1.06
C PRO A 175 26.22 -10.73 2.38
N LEU A 176 26.19 -9.41 2.36
CA LEU A 176 26.05 -8.53 3.51
C LEU A 176 24.72 -7.77 3.51
N CYS A 177 23.81 -8.10 2.58
CA CYS A 177 22.58 -7.37 2.34
C CYS A 177 21.61 -7.49 3.52
N ASN A 178 21.40 -6.38 4.22
CA ASN A 178 20.47 -6.25 5.33
C ASN A 178 20.06 -4.78 5.50
N GLU A 179 19.20 -4.48 6.48
CA GLU A 179 18.71 -3.12 6.76
C GLU A 179 19.80 -2.09 7.06
N ASN A 180 20.97 -2.54 7.51
CA ASN A 180 22.10 -1.69 7.87
C ASN A 180 23.09 -1.48 6.69
N THR A 181 22.85 -2.06 5.52
CA THR A 181 23.67 -1.87 4.32
C THR A 181 23.40 -0.49 3.73
N THR A 182 24.19 0.51 4.13
CA THR A 182 24.00 1.93 3.78
C THR A 182 24.45 2.32 2.38
N ASP A 183 25.26 1.46 1.72
CA ASP A 183 25.83 1.73 0.39
C ASP A 183 24.83 1.51 -0.76
N VAL A 184 23.59 1.17 -0.43
CA VAL A 184 22.46 1.04 -1.37
C VAL A 184 21.28 1.89 -0.90
N ILE A 185 20.41 2.25 -1.85
CA ILE A 185 19.16 2.95 -1.56
C ILE A 185 18.20 2.06 -0.76
N PHE A 186 18.13 0.75 -1.09
CA PHE A 186 17.28 -0.20 -0.38
C PHE A 186 17.85 -1.63 -0.42
N ASP A 187 17.34 -2.47 0.44
CA ASP A 187 17.66 -3.90 0.52
C ASP A 187 16.42 -4.74 0.17
N VAL A 188 16.68 -5.93 -0.39
CA VAL A 188 15.65 -6.94 -0.71
C VAL A 188 15.91 -8.17 0.14
N ARG A 189 14.96 -8.56 1.00
CA ARG A 189 15.15 -9.62 1.99
C ARG A 189 13.94 -10.54 2.12
N PRO A 190 14.16 -11.82 2.47
CA PRO A 190 13.08 -12.72 2.83
C PRO A 190 12.55 -12.37 4.23
N VAL A 191 11.27 -12.63 4.43
CA VAL A 191 10.61 -12.54 5.72
C VAL A 191 9.64 -13.71 5.88
N ASP A 192 9.28 -14.02 7.11
CA ASP A 192 8.24 -15.00 7.43
C ASP A 192 7.17 -14.31 8.28
N VAL A 193 6.12 -13.86 7.61
CA VAL A 193 4.96 -13.19 8.23
C VAL A 193 3.69 -14.02 8.08
N ASN A 194 3.86 -15.33 7.79
CA ASN A 194 2.75 -16.28 7.62
C ASN A 194 1.70 -15.81 6.60
N GLY A 195 2.13 -15.18 5.52
CA GLY A 195 1.25 -14.72 4.43
C GLY A 195 0.36 -13.54 4.79
N GLN A 196 0.69 -12.74 5.80
CA GLN A 196 -0.01 -11.50 6.10
C GLN A 196 0.06 -10.50 4.93
N TYR A 197 1.17 -10.55 4.20
CA TYR A 197 1.35 -9.97 2.87
C TYR A 197 2.25 -10.89 2.04
N LEU A 198 2.24 -10.77 0.72
CA LEU A 198 3.15 -11.51 -0.17
C LEU A 198 4.51 -10.81 -0.26
N ALA A 199 4.49 -9.50 -0.42
CA ALA A 199 5.63 -8.62 -0.31
C ALA A 199 5.17 -7.26 0.21
N ARG A 200 6.11 -6.41 0.58
CA ARG A 200 5.89 -4.99 0.82
C ARG A 200 7.12 -4.18 0.45
N ALA A 201 6.92 -2.93 0.11
CA ALA A 201 7.98 -1.98 -0.19
C ALA A 201 7.92 -0.72 0.71
N PHE A 202 8.34 0.42 0.20
CA PHE A 202 8.48 1.68 0.92
C PHE A 202 8.23 2.86 -0.04
N PHE A 203 7.95 4.05 0.49
CA PHE A 203 7.89 5.28 -0.31
C PHE A 203 9.22 6.06 -0.25
N PRO A 204 9.57 6.86 -1.28
CA PRO A 204 10.85 7.59 -1.34
C PRO A 204 11.20 8.43 -0.11
N ARG A 205 10.18 8.94 0.61
CA ARG A 205 10.34 9.75 1.83
C ARG A 205 10.84 8.99 3.05
N TYR A 206 10.85 7.66 3.01
CA TYR A 206 11.24 6.85 4.17
C TYR A 206 12.76 6.89 4.39
N GLU A 207 13.18 6.73 5.64
CA GLU A 207 14.58 6.65 6.02
C GLU A 207 15.22 5.34 5.55
N ARG A 208 16.56 5.32 5.40
CA ARG A 208 17.28 4.14 4.85
C ARG A 208 16.90 2.82 5.55
N LEU A 209 16.82 2.82 6.88
CA LEU A 209 16.46 1.63 7.65
C LEU A 209 15.07 1.06 7.32
N GLN A 210 14.20 1.88 6.77
CA GLN A 210 12.85 1.51 6.37
C GLN A 210 12.73 1.24 4.87
N ARG A 211 13.77 1.56 4.08
CA ARG A 211 13.80 1.31 2.65
C ARG A 211 14.19 -0.13 2.36
N ASN A 212 13.23 -1.02 2.50
CA ASN A 212 13.38 -2.44 2.20
C ASN A 212 12.19 -2.97 1.40
N VAL A 213 12.47 -3.90 0.50
CA VAL A 213 11.48 -4.76 -0.14
C VAL A 213 11.55 -6.09 0.59
N LEU A 214 10.53 -6.39 1.38
CA LEU A 214 10.42 -7.64 2.11
C LEU A 214 9.51 -8.61 1.36
N ILE A 215 9.98 -9.84 1.18
CA ILE A 215 9.26 -10.89 0.43
C ILE A 215 8.95 -12.03 1.39
N ASP A 216 7.66 -12.29 1.61
CA ASP A 216 7.22 -13.41 2.43
C ASP A 216 7.49 -14.76 1.73
N LYS A 217 7.74 -15.78 2.51
CA LYS A 217 7.96 -17.15 2.01
C LYS A 217 6.83 -17.65 1.12
N SER A 218 5.60 -17.20 1.34
CA SER A 218 4.44 -17.60 0.52
C SER A 218 4.57 -17.10 -0.92
N ALA A 219 5.14 -15.92 -1.15
CA ALA A 219 5.39 -15.39 -2.50
C ALA A 219 6.48 -16.17 -3.28
N LEU A 220 7.37 -16.87 -2.56
CA LEU A 220 8.40 -17.72 -3.17
C LEU A 220 7.90 -19.10 -3.57
N ASN A 221 6.67 -19.45 -3.19
CA ASN A 221 6.07 -20.78 -3.39
C ASN A 221 4.67 -20.67 -4.00
N LEU A 222 4.44 -19.69 -4.86
CA LEU A 222 3.17 -19.51 -5.56
C LEU A 222 2.84 -20.75 -6.42
N SER A 223 1.57 -21.12 -6.41
CA SER A 223 1.05 -22.10 -7.37
C SER A 223 1.15 -21.55 -8.79
N PRO A 224 1.35 -22.39 -9.81
CA PRO A 224 1.33 -21.95 -11.19
C PRO A 224 0.04 -21.18 -11.52
N GLY A 225 0.18 -19.99 -12.09
CA GLY A 225 -0.95 -19.11 -12.40
C GLY A 225 -0.51 -17.76 -12.96
N LYS A 226 -1.43 -16.82 -13.00
CA LYS A 226 -1.15 -15.47 -13.51
C LYS A 226 -0.32 -14.64 -12.53
N LEU A 227 -0.54 -14.81 -11.22
CA LEU A 227 0.26 -14.14 -10.20
C LEU A 227 1.67 -14.76 -10.16
N THR A 228 2.67 -13.94 -10.34
CA THR A 228 4.08 -14.33 -10.36
C THR A 228 4.90 -13.46 -9.40
N LEU A 229 6.05 -13.96 -8.97
CA LEU A 229 6.98 -13.16 -8.15
C LEU A 229 7.40 -11.88 -8.89
N THR A 230 7.64 -11.95 -10.21
CA THR A 230 7.96 -10.78 -11.03
C THR A 230 6.83 -9.75 -11.03
N GLY A 231 5.58 -10.19 -11.12
CA GLY A 231 4.41 -9.31 -11.05
C GLY A 231 4.30 -8.62 -9.70
N ILE A 232 4.42 -9.39 -8.60
CA ILE A 232 4.43 -8.85 -7.24
C ILE A 232 5.54 -7.80 -7.11
N LEU A 233 6.78 -8.13 -7.49
CA LEU A 233 7.91 -7.20 -7.36
C LEU A 233 7.76 -5.97 -8.26
N ARG A 234 7.07 -6.09 -9.41
CA ARG A 234 6.74 -4.93 -10.25
C ARG A 234 5.78 -3.99 -9.53
N HIS A 235 4.79 -4.52 -8.83
CA HIS A 235 3.90 -3.74 -7.96
C HIS A 235 4.70 -3.06 -6.84
N GLU A 236 5.51 -3.81 -6.10
CA GLU A 236 6.32 -3.29 -5.00
C GLU A 236 7.31 -2.20 -5.44
N LEU A 237 7.96 -2.37 -6.59
CA LEU A 237 8.83 -1.33 -7.15
C LEU A 237 8.06 -0.07 -7.56
N GLY A 238 6.77 -0.18 -7.88
CA GLY A 238 5.89 0.96 -8.05
C GLY A 238 5.80 1.83 -6.79
N HIS A 239 5.67 1.21 -5.61
CA HIS A 239 5.71 1.94 -4.34
C HIS A 239 7.05 2.64 -4.11
N THR A 240 8.17 1.99 -4.44
CA THR A 240 9.50 2.63 -4.35
C THR A 240 9.65 3.84 -5.26
N LEU A 241 8.82 3.93 -6.29
CA LEU A 241 8.69 5.07 -7.21
C LEU A 241 7.56 6.04 -6.81
N SER A 242 7.02 5.91 -5.59
CA SER A 242 5.95 6.78 -5.06
C SER A 242 4.53 6.44 -5.51
N PHE A 243 4.30 5.43 -6.35
CA PHE A 243 2.94 5.09 -6.77
C PHE A 243 2.18 4.41 -5.64
N ARG A 244 0.95 4.85 -5.43
CA ARG A 244 0.01 4.28 -4.46
C ARG A 244 -0.99 3.36 -5.15
N HIS A 245 -1.73 2.62 -4.35
CA HIS A 245 -2.77 1.75 -4.87
C HIS A 245 -3.84 2.53 -5.62
N GLU A 246 -4.09 2.12 -6.85
CA GLU A 246 -5.05 2.76 -7.73
C GLU A 246 -6.50 2.64 -7.23
N GLN A 247 -6.83 1.60 -6.42
CA GLN A 247 -8.13 1.45 -5.79
C GLN A 247 -8.44 2.50 -4.72
N THR A 248 -7.46 3.27 -4.27
CA THR A 248 -7.68 4.43 -3.40
C THR A 248 -8.61 5.47 -4.01
N ARG A 249 -8.77 5.47 -5.32
CA ARG A 249 -9.64 6.41 -6.03
C ARG A 249 -11.11 6.10 -5.85
N PRO A 250 -11.96 7.15 -5.79
CA PRO A 250 -13.43 6.99 -5.74
C PRO A 250 -14.00 6.13 -6.86
N GLU A 251 -13.41 6.14 -8.05
CA GLU A 251 -13.85 5.38 -9.22
C GLU A 251 -13.78 3.86 -9.01
N ALA A 252 -12.88 3.37 -8.18
CA ALA A 252 -12.84 1.96 -7.80
C ALA A 252 -14.08 1.55 -6.97
N GLY A 253 -14.67 2.49 -6.23
CA GLY A 253 -15.87 2.26 -5.43
C GLY A 253 -15.69 1.31 -4.26
N LYS A 254 -14.45 0.85 -3.98
CA LYS A 254 -14.13 -0.17 -2.99
C LYS A 254 -12.67 -0.06 -2.56
N CYS A 255 -12.37 -0.50 -1.33
CA CYS A 255 -11.02 -0.51 -0.77
C CYS A 255 -10.35 0.87 -0.72
N PHE A 256 -11.11 1.90 -0.37
CA PHE A 256 -10.53 3.23 -0.19
C PHE A 256 -9.45 3.21 0.88
N GLU A 257 -8.40 3.95 0.59
CA GLU A 257 -7.32 4.27 1.52
C GLU A 257 -7.47 5.73 2.01
N ASP A 258 -6.37 6.41 2.30
CA ASP A 258 -6.41 7.83 2.67
C ASP A 258 -6.43 8.77 1.45
N LYS A 259 -6.34 10.09 1.71
CA LYS A 259 -6.32 11.15 0.69
C LYS A 259 -4.92 11.75 0.46
N ASP A 260 -3.88 11.17 1.00
CA ASP A 260 -2.50 11.64 0.86
C ASP A 260 -1.89 11.24 -0.50
N TRP A 261 -2.62 11.54 -1.57
CA TRP A 261 -2.21 11.24 -2.92
C TRP A 261 -2.51 12.38 -3.90
N LYS A 262 -1.79 12.41 -4.98
CA LYS A 262 -2.08 13.27 -6.14
C LYS A 262 -2.16 12.44 -7.42
N PRO A 263 -3.06 12.82 -8.33
CA PRO A 263 -3.26 12.09 -9.57
C PRO A 263 -2.25 12.49 -10.66
N LEU A 264 -1.82 11.52 -11.50
CA LEU A 264 -0.98 11.70 -12.69
C LEU A 264 -1.62 11.23 -13.99
N THR A 265 -2.52 10.20 -13.98
CA THR A 265 -3.25 9.67 -15.15
C THR A 265 -4.73 9.45 -14.82
N SER A 266 -5.64 9.25 -15.77
CA SER A 266 -7.02 8.82 -15.48
C SER A 266 -7.02 7.44 -14.81
N TYR A 267 -8.08 7.15 -14.01
CA TYR A 267 -8.25 5.85 -13.35
C TYR A 267 -8.01 4.68 -14.30
N ASP A 268 -7.30 3.70 -13.80
CA ASP A 268 -6.99 2.48 -14.53
C ASP A 268 -7.23 1.23 -13.67
N GLY A 269 -8.39 0.61 -13.86
CA GLY A 269 -8.71 -0.66 -13.19
C GLY A 269 -7.81 -1.84 -13.58
N PHE A 270 -6.94 -1.69 -14.61
CA PHE A 270 -5.95 -2.68 -15.01
C PHE A 270 -4.54 -2.37 -14.53
N SER A 271 -4.33 -1.21 -13.87
CA SER A 271 -3.02 -0.77 -13.39
C SER A 271 -2.31 -1.86 -12.60
N VAL A 272 -0.99 -1.94 -12.74
CA VAL A 272 -0.13 -2.77 -11.88
C VAL A 272 -0.31 -2.42 -10.40
N MET A 273 -0.72 -1.19 -10.09
CA MET A 273 -0.97 -0.69 -8.74
C MET A 273 -2.40 -0.93 -8.26
N HIS A 274 -3.23 -1.69 -8.98
CA HIS A 274 -4.62 -1.96 -8.61
C HIS A 274 -4.82 -3.40 -8.16
N TYR A 275 -5.35 -3.60 -6.96
CA TYR A 275 -5.74 -4.92 -6.48
C TYR A 275 -7.01 -5.41 -7.21
N PRO A 276 -6.97 -6.55 -7.95
CA PRO A 276 -8.14 -7.07 -8.64
C PRO A 276 -9.37 -7.29 -7.75
N GLN A 277 -9.18 -7.72 -6.48
CA GLN A 277 -10.28 -7.90 -5.52
C GLN A 277 -10.94 -6.59 -5.07
N CYS A 278 -10.35 -5.45 -5.36
CA CYS A 278 -10.86 -4.12 -5.05
C CYS A 278 -11.61 -3.48 -6.23
N ASN A 279 -12.34 -4.27 -7.02
CA ASN A 279 -12.98 -3.93 -8.29
C ASN A 279 -11.99 -3.60 -9.42
N GLY A 280 -10.73 -4.05 -9.31
CA GLY A 280 -9.79 -4.01 -10.41
C GLY A 280 -10.27 -4.88 -11.58
N LEU A 281 -9.94 -4.44 -12.78
CA LEU A 281 -10.24 -5.16 -14.02
C LEU A 281 -9.08 -6.06 -14.46
N GLY A 282 -7.93 -5.97 -13.78
CA GLY A 282 -6.73 -6.78 -14.03
C GLY A 282 -6.92 -8.24 -13.64
N ASP A 283 -5.97 -9.05 -14.06
CA ASP A 283 -6.03 -10.50 -13.97
C ASP A 283 -4.92 -11.13 -13.09
N TRP A 284 -4.36 -10.35 -12.16
CA TRP A 284 -3.23 -10.73 -11.31
C TRP A 284 -1.88 -10.94 -12.03
N SER A 285 -1.79 -10.67 -13.33
CA SER A 285 -0.49 -10.69 -14.03
C SER A 285 0.43 -9.55 -13.58
N LEU A 286 -0.16 -8.48 -13.05
CA LEU A 286 0.52 -7.27 -12.56
C LEU A 286 1.52 -6.74 -13.61
N ASN A 287 1.09 -6.68 -14.87
CA ASN A 287 1.84 -6.03 -15.95
C ASN A 287 1.57 -4.53 -15.93
N LEU A 288 2.60 -3.73 -16.29
CA LEU A 288 2.39 -2.30 -16.48
C LEU A 288 1.44 -2.06 -17.66
N THR A 289 0.45 -1.23 -17.44
CA THR A 289 -0.41 -0.70 -18.50
C THR A 289 0.26 0.49 -19.19
N GLU A 290 -0.31 0.95 -20.29
CA GLU A 290 0.15 2.19 -20.92
C GLU A 290 -0.02 3.41 -20.01
N LYS A 291 -1.07 3.43 -19.16
CA LYS A 291 -1.27 4.50 -18.19
C LYS A 291 -0.24 4.46 -17.07
N ASP A 292 0.16 3.29 -16.60
CA ASP A 292 1.27 3.15 -15.64
C ASP A 292 2.57 3.73 -16.20
N LYS A 293 2.88 3.42 -17.47
CA LYS A 293 4.07 3.93 -18.16
C LYS A 293 4.01 5.45 -18.35
N ILE A 294 2.89 5.97 -18.81
CA ILE A 294 2.67 7.42 -18.98
C ILE A 294 2.79 8.12 -17.64
N GLY A 295 2.15 7.61 -16.58
CA GLY A 295 2.22 8.19 -15.24
C GLY A 295 3.65 8.21 -14.70
N SER A 296 4.41 7.13 -14.90
CA SER A 296 5.82 7.07 -14.52
C SER A 296 6.67 8.09 -15.30
N ALA A 297 6.45 8.21 -16.61
CA ALA A 297 7.13 9.21 -17.44
C ALA A 297 6.73 10.65 -17.06
N CYS A 298 5.48 10.90 -16.66
CA CYS A 298 5.05 12.20 -16.14
C CYS A 298 5.77 12.58 -14.86
N LEU A 299 5.99 11.62 -13.96
CA LEU A 299 6.64 11.88 -12.66
C LEU A 299 8.15 12.05 -12.78
N TYR A 300 8.79 11.18 -13.57
CA TYR A 300 10.25 11.05 -13.62
C TYR A 300 10.88 11.49 -14.95
N GLY A 301 10.09 11.82 -15.95
CA GLY A 301 10.54 12.11 -17.30
C GLY A 301 10.52 10.86 -18.20
N PRO A 302 10.46 11.07 -19.54
CA PRO A 302 10.51 9.98 -20.50
C PRO A 302 11.89 9.30 -20.49
N VAL A 303 11.93 8.06 -20.99
CA VAL A 303 13.19 7.34 -21.18
C VAL A 303 14.14 8.19 -22.03
N PRO A 304 15.40 8.40 -21.61
CA PRO A 304 16.36 9.13 -22.41
C PRO A 304 16.53 8.50 -23.80
N ASN A 305 16.41 9.30 -24.85
CA ASN A 305 16.43 8.89 -26.26
C ASN A 305 15.18 8.16 -26.79
N ALA A 306 14.08 8.11 -26.04
CA ALA A 306 12.81 7.73 -26.61
C ALA A 306 12.44 8.73 -27.72
N VAL A 307 12.21 8.23 -28.94
CA VAL A 307 11.63 9.06 -30.00
C VAL A 307 10.20 9.34 -29.59
N PHE A 308 9.92 10.58 -29.22
CA PHE A 308 8.56 11.01 -28.87
C PHE A 308 7.73 10.99 -30.16
N ASP A 309 6.77 10.07 -30.25
CA ASP A 309 5.75 10.10 -31.28
C ASP A 309 4.61 11.02 -30.80
N PRO A 310 4.47 12.23 -31.39
CA PRO A 310 3.45 13.19 -30.96
C PRO A 310 2.03 12.80 -31.39
N THR A 311 1.84 11.64 -32.03
CA THR A 311 0.55 11.20 -32.56
C THR A 311 -0.18 10.16 -31.70
N VAL A 312 0.35 9.79 -30.56
CA VAL A 312 -0.27 8.84 -29.59
C VAL A 312 -0.85 9.60 -28.40
#